data_3a5c6061729c8bca0e55760af6084948
#
_entry.id   3a5c6061729c8bca0e55760af6084948
#
_cell.length_a   1.000
_cell.length_b   1.000
_cell.length_c   1.000
_cell.angle_alpha   90.00
_cell.angle_beta   90.00
_cell.angle_gamma   90.00
#
_symmetry.space_group_name_H-M   'P 1'
#
loop_
_entity.id
_entity.type
_entity.pdbx_description
1 polymer ?
#
loop_
_entity_poly.entity_id
_entity_poly.type
_entity_poly.pdbx_seq_one_letter_code
_entity_poly.pdbx_strand_id
1 'polypeptide(L)'
;MKRGIQLSKKSKNNKNIKEIESIKKSLVNGELIKNEDALYINNPDYFLTFSDLEISDGIDIIENIMVLSDNYISFNRENEDEPLNDVELMEITEEYKEKNDIEGGYIAQSFDKIDYIINAYDDITVITVISNDLEIQDFYDDLKVVNSWKGFNNAKVDFGQIIILNHAFSPKLLIQLYKVATKQKAKFFESLHLPLHINTILNNDDFLVIASNLPEETLDQDYIMEIGLDITNMEYEDDDIDLEEFIERIEDAVVISCEDALEKINLNIGILDYLVSEGIQIGDMVEVGMSLLENIEPSDELKEKLEKQLLKSISDRNINALLISAVRLEEDLKKGRVREIDINEKPIHFYPDELVGAAIANQIAGTKALLNFRRYSKEKPGILYGLGPILSNTFAGLIAGCMTNILEE
;
A
#
# COMPACT_ATOMS: atom_id res chain seq x y z
N MET A 1 34.46 47.02 49.96
CA MET A 1 33.02 46.93 49.69
C MET A 1 32.79 46.09 48.46
N LYS A 2 32.44 44.86 48.60
CA LYS A 2 31.77 44.04 47.60
C LYS A 2 31.23 42.80 48.34
N ARG A 3 29.90 42.77 48.52
CA ARG A 3 29.20 41.67 49.16
C ARG A 3 29.07 40.54 48.16
N GLY A 4 29.54 39.35 48.53
CA GLY A 4 29.29 38.10 47.78
C GLY A 4 27.98 37.53 48.25
N ILE A 5 27.12 37.21 47.28
CA ILE A 5 25.88 36.51 47.51
C ILE A 5 26.16 35.00 47.22
N GLN A 6 26.02 34.19 48.28
CA GLN A 6 25.99 32.74 48.15
C GLN A 6 24.64 32.31 47.56
N LEU A 7 24.68 31.69 46.39
CA LEU A 7 23.54 31.00 45.81
C LEU A 7 23.53 29.52 46.21
N SER A 8 22.59 29.12 47.02
CA SER A 8 22.29 27.76 47.39
C SER A 8 21.82 26.98 46.17
N LYS A 9 22.54 25.90 45.82
CA LYS A 9 22.08 24.91 44.84
C LYS A 9 20.89 24.14 45.41
N LYS A 10 19.67 24.49 45.03
CA LYS A 10 18.51 23.61 45.11
C LYS A 10 18.53 22.69 43.87
N SER A 11 18.75 21.42 44.11
CA SER A 11 18.49 20.33 43.19
C SER A 11 17.01 20.32 42.80
N LYS A 12 16.69 20.77 41.60
CA LYS A 12 15.39 20.51 40.98
C LYS A 12 15.51 19.23 40.18
N ASN A 13 14.94 18.15 40.71
CA ASN A 13 14.52 17.00 39.91
C ASN A 13 13.40 17.48 38.98
N ASN A 14 13.74 17.87 37.78
CA ASN A 14 12.80 17.98 36.67
C ASN A 14 12.61 16.54 36.13
N LYS A 15 11.59 15.86 36.55
CA LYS A 15 10.94 14.87 35.73
C LYS A 15 10.36 15.65 34.53
N ASN A 16 11.01 15.54 33.38
CA ASN A 16 10.41 15.87 32.10
C ASN A 16 9.25 14.91 31.87
N ILE A 17 8.06 15.28 32.31
CA ILE A 17 6.83 14.76 31.75
C ILE A 17 6.81 15.38 30.35
N LYS A 18 7.14 14.62 29.31
CA LYS A 18 6.76 14.97 27.94
C LYS A 18 5.24 15.04 27.96
N GLU A 19 4.67 16.24 27.84
CA GLU A 19 3.29 16.39 27.43
C GLU A 19 3.18 15.72 26.07
N ILE A 20 2.47 14.61 26.00
CA ILE A 20 2.16 13.90 24.75
C ILE A 20 1.20 14.84 24.02
N GLU A 21 1.65 15.46 22.92
CA GLU A 21 0.80 16.26 22.05
C GLU A 21 -0.25 15.33 21.42
N SER A 22 -1.47 15.34 21.96
CA SER A 22 -2.60 14.66 21.35
C SER A 22 -3.24 15.58 20.31
N ILE A 23 -3.45 15.05 19.09
CA ILE A 23 -4.20 15.72 18.04
C ILE A 23 -5.67 15.35 18.23
N LYS A 24 -6.54 16.34 18.39
CA LYS A 24 -7.99 16.18 18.46
C LYS A 24 -8.63 16.80 17.23
N LYS A 25 -9.51 16.06 16.56
CA LYS A 25 -10.31 16.54 15.43
C LYS A 25 -11.78 16.18 15.67
N SER A 26 -12.66 17.17 15.58
CA SER A 26 -14.09 16.93 15.57
C SER A 26 -14.49 16.30 14.24
N LEU A 27 -15.24 15.22 14.29
CA LEU A 27 -15.88 14.56 13.16
C LEU A 27 -17.36 14.92 13.15
N VAL A 28 -18.08 14.53 12.10
CA VAL A 28 -19.54 14.72 12.05
C VAL A 28 -20.20 13.99 13.22
N ASN A 29 -19.74 12.77 13.53
CA ASN A 29 -20.22 11.96 14.65
C ASN A 29 -19.04 11.57 15.53
N GLY A 30 -18.76 12.36 16.58
CA GLY A 30 -17.71 12.07 17.54
C GLY A 30 -16.41 12.86 17.35
N GLU A 31 -15.39 12.42 18.05
CA GLU A 31 -14.05 13.00 18.03
C GLU A 31 -13.01 11.95 17.64
N LEU A 32 -12.13 12.29 16.73
CA LEU A 32 -10.91 11.52 16.48
C LEU A 32 -9.78 12.05 17.35
N ILE A 33 -9.13 11.16 18.06
CA ILE A 33 -8.01 11.46 18.95
C ILE A 33 -6.82 10.60 18.54
N LYS A 34 -5.67 11.23 18.29
CA LYS A 34 -4.42 10.59 17.94
C LYS A 34 -3.31 11.02 18.90
N ASN A 35 -2.59 10.05 19.46
CA ASN A 35 -1.35 10.25 20.20
C ASN A 35 -0.25 9.28 19.69
N GLU A 36 0.88 9.17 20.38
CA GLU A 36 1.98 8.27 19.97
C GLU A 36 1.56 6.80 20.00
N ASP A 37 0.69 6.42 20.92
CA ASP A 37 0.35 5.02 21.24
C ASP A 37 -0.87 4.50 20.47
N ALA A 38 -1.82 5.39 20.15
CA ALA A 38 -3.09 4.98 19.54
C ALA A 38 -3.75 6.09 18.68
N LEU A 39 -4.63 5.64 17.79
CA LEU A 39 -5.67 6.45 17.17
C LEU A 39 -7.01 5.87 17.59
N TYR A 40 -7.91 6.70 18.12
CA TYR A 40 -9.25 6.24 18.43
C TYR A 40 -10.30 7.28 18.09
N ILE A 41 -11.51 6.79 17.86
CA ILE A 41 -12.69 7.60 17.56
C ILE A 41 -13.67 7.34 18.67
N ASN A 42 -14.08 8.40 19.35
CA ASN A 42 -15.06 8.36 20.43
C ASN A 42 -16.37 9.01 19.98
N ASN A 43 -17.47 8.30 20.12
CA ASN A 43 -18.83 8.82 19.95
C ASN A 43 -19.68 8.50 21.19
N PRO A 44 -19.98 9.47 22.03
CA PRO A 44 -20.79 9.25 23.24
C PRO A 44 -22.25 8.85 22.95
N ASP A 45 -22.72 9.06 21.71
CA ASP A 45 -24.07 8.69 21.26
C ASP A 45 -24.09 7.31 20.58
N TYR A 46 -23.04 6.51 20.74
CA TYR A 46 -22.82 5.17 20.19
C TYR A 46 -22.73 5.11 18.67
N PHE A 47 -22.01 4.09 18.21
CA PHE A 47 -22.00 3.60 16.84
C PHE A 47 -22.67 2.23 16.79
N LEU A 48 -23.44 1.97 15.73
CA LEU A 48 -23.68 0.63 15.24
C LEU A 48 -22.57 0.32 14.22
N THR A 49 -21.76 -0.69 14.48
CA THR A 49 -20.61 -1.03 13.62
C THR A 49 -20.78 -2.40 12.97
N PHE A 50 -20.15 -2.57 11.81
CA PHE A 50 -19.79 -3.85 11.24
C PHE A 50 -18.29 -3.83 10.87
N SER A 51 -17.53 -4.78 11.40
CA SER A 51 -16.07 -4.78 11.27
C SER A 51 -15.46 -6.18 11.22
N ASP A 52 -14.21 -6.26 10.76
CA ASP A 52 -13.34 -7.44 10.78
C ASP A 52 -12.12 -7.23 11.69
N LEU A 53 -12.24 -6.39 12.71
CA LEU A 53 -11.17 -6.11 13.66
C LEU A 53 -10.85 -7.33 14.54
N GLU A 54 -9.63 -7.36 15.11
CA GLU A 54 -9.19 -8.41 16.04
C GLU A 54 -10.09 -8.50 17.28
N ILE A 55 -10.56 -7.36 17.79
CA ILE A 55 -11.56 -7.31 18.86
C ILE A 55 -12.86 -6.76 18.29
N SER A 56 -13.75 -7.65 17.89
CA SER A 56 -15.08 -7.36 17.38
C SER A 56 -15.89 -8.66 17.30
N ASP A 57 -17.19 -8.57 17.56
CA ASP A 57 -18.15 -9.66 17.32
C ASP A 57 -18.79 -9.60 15.91
N GLY A 58 -18.27 -8.70 15.06
CA GLY A 58 -18.75 -8.42 13.71
C GLY A 58 -19.77 -7.28 13.68
N ILE A 59 -20.90 -7.40 14.40
CA ILE A 59 -21.86 -6.30 14.61
C ILE A 59 -21.81 -5.91 16.07
N ASP A 60 -21.40 -4.68 16.35
CA ASP A 60 -21.22 -4.18 17.70
C ASP A 60 -21.91 -2.83 17.86
N ILE A 61 -22.37 -2.55 19.10
CA ILE A 61 -22.78 -1.21 19.52
C ILE A 61 -21.77 -0.70 20.56
N ILE A 62 -21.05 0.34 20.17
CA ILE A 62 -19.87 0.80 20.95
C ILE A 62 -19.73 2.31 20.88
N GLU A 63 -19.03 2.87 21.84
CA GLU A 63 -18.64 4.28 21.83
C GLU A 63 -17.27 4.50 21.18
N ASN A 64 -16.40 3.46 21.15
CA ASN A 64 -15.01 3.66 20.77
C ASN A 64 -14.56 2.69 19.68
N ILE A 65 -13.94 3.22 18.62
CA ILE A 65 -13.19 2.46 17.62
C ILE A 65 -11.72 2.77 17.86
N MET A 66 -10.91 1.75 18.17
CA MET A 66 -9.53 1.92 18.63
C MET A 66 -8.54 1.22 17.73
N VAL A 67 -7.43 1.88 17.41
CA VAL A 67 -6.28 1.31 16.73
C VAL A 67 -5.06 1.57 17.61
N LEU A 68 -4.44 0.52 18.13
CA LEU A 68 -3.28 0.61 19.01
C LEU A 68 -2.00 0.33 18.22
N SER A 69 -0.92 1.07 18.51
CA SER A 69 0.36 0.81 17.85
C SER A 69 1.05 -0.43 18.40
N ASP A 70 1.70 -1.20 17.52
CA ASP A 70 2.49 -2.37 17.93
C ASP A 70 3.60 -2.00 18.92
N ASN A 71 4.13 -0.78 18.84
CA ASN A 71 5.10 -0.30 19.82
C ASN A 71 4.52 -0.20 21.23
N TYR A 72 3.27 0.29 21.35
CA TYR A 72 2.59 0.34 22.65
C TYR A 72 2.25 -1.07 23.15
N ILE A 73 1.75 -1.91 22.24
CA ILE A 73 1.40 -3.30 22.55
C ILE A 73 2.64 -4.06 23.02
N SER A 74 3.73 -4.04 22.28
CA SER A 74 4.98 -4.74 22.63
C SER A 74 5.56 -4.25 23.96
N PHE A 75 5.46 -2.95 24.25
CA PHE A 75 5.94 -2.40 25.53
C PHE A 75 5.15 -2.89 26.74
N ASN A 76 3.87 -3.21 26.59
CA ASN A 76 2.98 -3.62 27.68
C ASN A 76 2.75 -5.14 27.73
N ARG A 77 3.32 -5.93 26.80
CA ARG A 77 3.25 -7.40 26.81
C ARG A 77 4.18 -8.01 27.83
N GLU A 78 3.71 -9.07 28.48
CA GLU A 78 4.54 -9.87 29.38
C GLU A 78 5.48 -10.84 28.62
N ASN A 79 5.11 -11.27 27.41
CA ASN A 79 5.81 -12.28 26.64
C ASN A 79 5.91 -11.90 25.15
N GLU A 80 7.01 -11.27 24.75
CA GLU A 80 7.23 -10.81 23.37
C GLU A 80 7.51 -11.95 22.38
N ASP A 81 7.88 -13.14 22.84
CA ASP A 81 8.27 -14.26 21.98
C ASP A 81 7.06 -15.05 21.42
N GLU A 82 5.85 -14.83 21.93
CA GLU A 82 4.63 -15.47 21.46
C GLU A 82 3.84 -14.53 20.54
N PRO A 83 3.06 -15.04 19.55
CA PRO A 83 2.21 -14.18 18.75
C PRO A 83 1.12 -13.52 19.64
N LEU A 84 0.77 -12.26 19.32
CA LEU A 84 -0.34 -11.56 19.96
C LEU A 84 -1.63 -12.37 19.81
N ASN A 85 -2.41 -12.45 20.88
CA ASN A 85 -3.72 -13.08 20.85
C ASN A 85 -4.81 -12.09 21.33
N ASP A 86 -6.06 -12.38 20.99
CA ASP A 86 -7.20 -11.48 21.24
C ASP A 86 -7.37 -11.14 22.73
N VAL A 87 -7.11 -12.10 23.63
CA VAL A 87 -7.26 -11.90 25.08
C VAL A 87 -6.19 -10.90 25.58
N GLU A 88 -4.97 -11.08 25.13
CA GLU A 88 -3.85 -10.19 25.48
C GLU A 88 -4.07 -8.77 24.91
N LEU A 89 -4.56 -8.68 23.67
CA LEU A 89 -4.92 -7.38 23.07
C LEU A 89 -6.07 -6.71 23.84
N MET A 90 -7.06 -7.48 24.29
CA MET A 90 -8.16 -6.94 25.14
C MET A 90 -7.61 -6.39 26.46
N GLU A 91 -6.76 -7.12 27.15
CA GLU A 91 -6.17 -6.67 28.42
C GLU A 91 -5.37 -5.37 28.25
N ILE A 92 -4.52 -5.31 27.22
CA ILE A 92 -3.72 -4.10 26.90
C ILE A 92 -4.61 -2.92 26.51
N THR A 93 -5.70 -3.19 25.78
CA THR A 93 -6.66 -2.14 25.38
C THR A 93 -7.41 -1.58 26.59
N GLU A 94 -7.85 -2.44 27.53
CA GLU A 94 -8.48 -1.98 28.78
C GLU A 94 -7.52 -1.16 29.64
N GLU A 95 -6.26 -1.59 29.79
CA GLU A 95 -5.25 -0.79 30.48
C GLU A 95 -5.02 0.58 29.81
N TYR A 96 -5.03 0.62 28.47
CA TYR A 96 -4.93 1.88 27.73
C TYR A 96 -6.11 2.79 28.01
N LYS A 97 -7.34 2.24 28.02
CA LYS A 97 -8.57 2.99 28.32
C LYS A 97 -8.55 3.58 29.73
N GLU A 98 -8.22 2.75 30.74
CA GLU A 98 -8.10 3.19 32.13
C GLU A 98 -7.07 4.32 32.30
N LYS A 99 -5.90 4.20 31.68
CA LYS A 99 -4.82 5.19 31.72
C LYS A 99 -5.19 6.53 31.08
N ASN A 100 -6.07 6.52 30.09
CA ASN A 100 -6.47 7.70 29.32
C ASN A 100 -7.90 8.20 29.65
N ASP A 101 -8.54 7.66 30.69
CA ASP A 101 -9.90 8.00 31.11
C ASP A 101 -10.93 7.85 29.97
N ILE A 102 -10.84 6.75 29.19
CA ILE A 102 -11.75 6.43 28.09
C ILE A 102 -12.84 5.50 28.62
N GLU A 103 -14.07 6.00 28.63
CA GLU A 103 -15.25 5.23 29.07
C GLU A 103 -15.94 4.55 27.86
N GLY A 104 -16.81 3.56 28.15
CA GLY A 104 -17.69 2.91 27.19
C GLY A 104 -17.10 1.66 26.51
N GLY A 105 -17.95 1.01 25.69
CA GLY A 105 -17.59 -0.16 24.89
C GLY A 105 -16.67 0.19 23.73
N TYR A 106 -15.96 -0.82 23.21
CA TYR A 106 -15.00 -0.61 22.13
C TYR A 106 -14.84 -1.82 21.23
N ILE A 107 -14.37 -1.56 20.01
CA ILE A 107 -13.72 -2.53 19.12
C ILE A 107 -12.28 -2.08 18.91
N ALA A 108 -11.35 -3.01 18.70
CA ALA A 108 -9.93 -2.68 18.62
C ALA A 108 -9.15 -3.50 17.59
N GLN A 109 -8.08 -2.88 17.09
CA GLN A 109 -7.11 -3.45 16.16
C GLN A 109 -5.68 -3.10 16.59
N SER A 110 -4.76 -4.04 16.45
CA SER A 110 -3.31 -3.77 16.49
C SER A 110 -2.84 -3.22 15.14
N PHE A 111 -1.83 -2.33 15.16
CA PHE A 111 -1.32 -1.73 13.92
C PHE A 111 0.12 -1.26 14.12
N ASP A 112 1.02 -1.56 13.16
CA ASP A 112 2.46 -1.29 13.33
C ASP A 112 2.73 0.19 13.66
N LYS A 113 2.70 1.07 12.69
CA LYS A 113 2.87 2.52 12.87
C LYS A 113 1.63 3.26 12.40
N ILE A 114 1.03 4.02 13.30
CA ILE A 114 -0.22 4.69 12.99
C ILE A 114 0.05 6.04 12.34
N ASP A 115 -0.11 6.11 11.03
CA ASP A 115 -0.35 7.33 10.28
C ASP A 115 -1.75 7.29 9.69
N TYR A 116 -2.36 8.43 9.35
CA TYR A 116 -3.75 8.43 8.91
C TYR A 116 -4.08 9.60 7.97
N ILE A 117 -5.14 9.40 7.19
CA ILE A 117 -5.77 10.42 6.34
C ILE A 117 -7.25 10.47 6.67
N ILE A 118 -7.85 11.63 6.54
CA ILE A 118 -9.29 11.83 6.69
C ILE A 118 -9.82 12.47 5.42
N ASN A 119 -10.78 11.79 4.79
CA ASN A 119 -11.61 12.32 3.71
C ASN A 119 -13.03 12.47 4.23
N ALA A 120 -13.47 13.71 4.40
CA ALA A 120 -14.79 14.04 4.94
C ALA A 120 -15.67 14.62 3.83
N TYR A 121 -16.85 14.03 3.69
CA TYR A 121 -17.95 14.47 2.84
C TYR A 121 -19.14 14.83 3.75
N ASP A 122 -20.23 15.31 3.18
CA ASP A 122 -21.36 15.80 3.98
C ASP A 122 -21.89 14.76 5.00
N ASP A 123 -21.98 13.50 4.59
CA ASP A 123 -22.57 12.40 5.36
C ASP A 123 -21.68 11.14 5.44
N ILE A 124 -20.49 11.18 4.85
CA ILE A 124 -19.53 10.07 4.83
C ILE A 124 -18.18 10.61 5.27
N THR A 125 -17.56 9.99 6.27
CA THR A 125 -16.16 10.25 6.62
C THR A 125 -15.37 8.96 6.50
N VAL A 126 -14.31 8.98 5.69
CA VAL A 126 -13.38 7.84 5.57
C VAL A 126 -12.08 8.21 6.23
N ILE A 127 -11.66 7.40 7.21
CA ILE A 127 -10.38 7.50 7.88
C ILE A 127 -9.55 6.31 7.42
N THR A 128 -8.51 6.57 6.64
CA THR A 128 -7.56 5.53 6.24
C THR A 128 -6.37 5.59 7.16
N VAL A 129 -6.13 4.49 7.87
CA VAL A 129 -4.95 4.27 8.70
C VAL A 129 -3.93 3.52 7.85
N ILE A 130 -2.70 3.98 7.87
CA ILE A 130 -1.64 3.41 7.04
C ILE A 130 -0.33 3.34 7.81
N SER A 131 0.37 2.22 7.69
CA SER A 131 1.75 2.09 8.12
C SER A 131 2.66 1.85 6.93
N ASN A 132 3.89 2.27 7.02
CA ASN A 132 4.84 2.16 5.93
C ASN A 132 6.27 1.96 6.44
N ASP A 133 6.79 0.78 6.23
CA ASP A 133 8.20 0.43 6.47
C ASP A 133 9.02 0.35 5.17
N LEU A 134 8.46 0.83 4.07
CA LEU A 134 9.14 0.78 2.79
C LEU A 134 10.26 1.82 2.72
N GLU A 135 11.48 1.35 2.48
CA GLU A 135 12.63 2.21 2.17
C GLU A 135 12.87 2.21 0.66
N ILE A 136 12.96 3.39 0.06
CA ILE A 136 13.34 3.56 -1.34
C ILE A 136 14.87 3.56 -1.42
N GLN A 137 15.44 2.72 -2.29
CA GLN A 137 16.85 2.73 -2.60
C GLN A 137 17.11 3.46 -3.91
N ASP A 138 17.88 4.55 -3.83
CA ASP A 138 18.44 5.21 -5.01
C ASP A 138 19.64 4.39 -5.51
N PHE A 139 19.56 3.85 -6.72
CA PHE A 139 20.64 3.04 -7.28
C PHE A 139 21.86 3.89 -7.68
N TYR A 140 21.66 5.16 -8.03
CA TYR A 140 22.74 6.10 -8.33
C TYR A 140 22.34 7.53 -7.98
N ASP A 141 23.15 8.21 -7.20
CA ASP A 141 22.94 9.64 -6.80
C ASP A 141 22.82 10.60 -7.99
N ASP A 142 23.47 10.27 -9.11
CA ASP A 142 23.48 11.09 -10.32
C ASP A 142 22.33 10.83 -11.29
N LEU A 143 21.62 9.71 -11.15
CA LEU A 143 20.50 9.29 -12.00
C LEU A 143 19.19 9.37 -11.21
N LYS A 144 18.60 10.55 -11.11
CA LYS A 144 17.41 10.88 -10.32
C LYS A 144 16.14 10.08 -10.63
N VAL A 145 16.18 9.00 -11.40
CA VAL A 145 14.99 8.41 -12.02
C VAL A 145 14.87 6.91 -11.82
N VAL A 146 15.86 6.24 -11.23
CA VAL A 146 15.82 4.77 -11.11
C VAL A 146 15.88 4.38 -9.64
N ASN A 147 14.71 4.38 -9.02
CA ASN A 147 14.52 3.94 -7.64
C ASN A 147 13.90 2.55 -7.64
N SER A 148 14.29 1.72 -6.72
CA SER A 148 13.63 0.46 -6.40
C SER A 148 13.45 0.35 -4.89
N TRP A 149 12.50 -0.45 -4.47
CA TRP A 149 12.23 -0.66 -3.06
C TRP A 149 13.30 -1.56 -2.43
N LYS A 150 13.82 -1.16 -1.29
CA LYS A 150 14.87 -1.88 -0.58
C LYS A 150 14.27 -2.86 0.43
N GLY A 151 14.67 -4.13 0.36
CA GLY A 151 14.42 -5.07 1.46
C GLY A 151 13.04 -5.69 1.50
N PHE A 152 12.56 -6.26 0.40
CA PHE A 152 11.23 -6.89 0.29
C PHE A 152 10.92 -8.01 1.30
N ASN A 153 11.91 -8.57 1.98
CA ASN A 153 11.69 -9.76 2.80
C ASN A 153 10.99 -9.48 4.14
N ASN A 154 10.93 -8.22 4.58
CA ASN A 154 10.31 -7.83 5.86
C ASN A 154 9.50 -6.52 5.75
N ALA A 155 9.29 -5.97 4.57
CA ALA A 155 8.51 -4.75 4.42
C ALA A 155 7.01 -5.08 4.52
N LYS A 156 6.31 -4.37 5.40
CA LYS A 156 4.86 -4.40 5.58
C LYS A 156 4.29 -3.03 5.26
N VAL A 157 3.16 -3.00 4.58
CA VAL A 157 2.31 -1.81 4.47
C VAL A 157 0.91 -2.23 4.90
N ASP A 158 0.55 -1.88 6.11
CA ASP A 158 -0.77 -2.15 6.64
C ASP A 158 -1.72 -1.03 6.22
N PHE A 159 -2.93 -1.39 5.87
CA PHE A 159 -3.90 -0.49 5.27
C PHE A 159 -5.31 -0.71 5.85
N GLY A 160 -5.65 0.05 6.87
CA GLY A 160 -6.97 -0.02 7.50
C GLY A 160 -7.88 1.12 7.08
N GLN A 161 -9.19 0.87 7.01
CA GLN A 161 -10.20 1.90 6.74
C GLN A 161 -11.32 1.88 7.75
N ILE A 162 -11.68 3.06 8.25
CA ILE A 162 -12.84 3.30 9.10
C ILE A 162 -13.78 4.25 8.36
N ILE A 163 -14.97 3.79 8.01
CA ILE A 163 -15.99 4.55 7.29
C ILE A 163 -17.10 4.89 8.28
N ILE A 164 -17.29 6.18 8.54
CA ILE A 164 -18.32 6.70 9.44
C ILE A 164 -19.42 7.33 8.61
N LEU A 165 -20.64 6.90 8.84
CA LEU A 165 -21.85 7.32 8.14
C LEU A 165 -22.73 8.16 9.07
N ASN A 166 -23.17 9.33 8.59
CA ASN A 166 -24.02 10.24 9.35
C ASN A 166 -25.52 9.92 9.21
N HIS A 167 -25.86 8.63 9.26
CA HIS A 167 -27.21 8.10 9.15
C HIS A 167 -27.36 6.93 10.10
N ALA A 168 -28.60 6.63 10.50
CA ALA A 168 -28.94 5.46 11.30
C ALA A 168 -29.37 4.32 10.36
N PHE A 169 -28.43 3.48 9.95
CA PHE A 169 -28.67 2.35 9.05
C PHE A 169 -28.93 1.05 9.79
N SER A 170 -29.79 0.21 9.20
CA SER A 170 -30.02 -1.15 9.71
C SER A 170 -28.75 -2.01 9.62
N PRO A 171 -28.60 -3.01 10.51
CA PRO A 171 -27.51 -3.98 10.42
C PRO A 171 -27.39 -4.64 9.05
N LYS A 172 -28.54 -4.90 8.41
CA LYS A 172 -28.60 -5.50 7.08
C LYS A 172 -27.98 -4.58 6.02
N LEU A 173 -28.30 -3.30 6.05
CA LEU A 173 -27.76 -2.33 5.10
C LEU A 173 -26.28 -2.08 5.40
N LEU A 174 -25.88 -1.99 6.65
CA LEU A 174 -24.50 -1.83 7.06
C LEU A 174 -23.61 -2.96 6.49
N ILE A 175 -24.04 -4.22 6.56
CA ILE A 175 -23.37 -5.36 5.93
C ILE A 175 -23.28 -5.21 4.40
N GLN A 176 -24.31 -4.66 3.76
CA GLN A 176 -24.28 -4.44 2.30
C GLN A 176 -23.25 -3.38 1.94
N LEU A 177 -23.21 -2.26 2.67
CA LEU A 177 -22.25 -1.19 2.46
C LEU A 177 -20.80 -1.64 2.74
N TYR A 178 -20.60 -2.48 3.77
CA TYR A 178 -19.31 -3.13 4.02
C TYR A 178 -18.82 -3.94 2.82
N LYS A 179 -19.71 -4.75 2.22
CA LYS A 179 -19.37 -5.52 1.00
C LYS A 179 -19.05 -4.63 -0.19
N VAL A 180 -19.76 -3.50 -0.33
CA VAL A 180 -19.48 -2.50 -1.38
C VAL A 180 -18.08 -1.92 -1.17
N ALA A 181 -17.77 -1.44 0.02
CA ALA A 181 -16.47 -0.87 0.35
C ALA A 181 -15.32 -1.87 0.14
N THR A 182 -15.46 -3.10 0.66
CA THR A 182 -14.48 -4.18 0.46
C THR A 182 -14.24 -4.47 -1.02
N LYS A 183 -15.33 -4.61 -1.79
CA LYS A 183 -15.24 -4.86 -3.23
C LYS A 183 -14.57 -3.72 -3.97
N GLN A 184 -14.88 -2.48 -3.60
CA GLN A 184 -14.33 -1.31 -4.27
C GLN A 184 -12.84 -1.11 -3.92
N LYS A 185 -12.44 -1.31 -2.66
CA LYS A 185 -11.05 -1.36 -2.23
C LYS A 185 -10.25 -2.40 -3.02
N ALA A 186 -10.78 -3.63 -3.12
CA ALA A 186 -10.13 -4.70 -3.89
C ALA A 186 -9.98 -4.35 -5.38
N LYS A 187 -11.03 -3.81 -6.02
CA LYS A 187 -10.97 -3.36 -7.42
C LYS A 187 -9.95 -2.24 -7.63
N PHE A 188 -9.86 -1.31 -6.68
CA PHE A 188 -8.89 -0.23 -6.73
C PHE A 188 -7.47 -0.79 -6.76
N PHE A 189 -7.09 -1.64 -5.79
CA PHE A 189 -5.75 -2.25 -5.77
C PHE A 189 -5.48 -3.12 -6.99
N GLU A 190 -6.47 -3.88 -7.48
CA GLU A 190 -6.32 -4.65 -8.72
C GLU A 190 -6.05 -3.72 -9.92
N SER A 191 -6.72 -2.57 -10.00
CA SER A 191 -6.57 -1.61 -11.10
C SER A 191 -5.19 -0.97 -11.18
N LEU A 192 -4.48 -0.87 -10.07
CA LEU A 192 -3.11 -0.33 -10.00
C LEU A 192 -2.10 -1.25 -10.72
N HIS A 193 -2.44 -2.52 -10.90
CA HIS A 193 -1.57 -3.52 -11.52
C HIS A 193 -0.16 -3.50 -10.90
N LEU A 194 -0.11 -3.54 -9.59
CA LEU A 194 1.14 -3.49 -8.84
C LEU A 194 2.04 -4.69 -9.15
N PRO A 195 3.36 -4.54 -9.10
CA PRO A 195 4.28 -5.67 -9.05
C PRO A 195 3.85 -6.65 -7.96
N LEU A 196 3.98 -7.95 -8.22
CA LEU A 196 3.46 -9.00 -7.35
C LEU A 196 3.91 -8.86 -5.89
N HIS A 197 5.18 -8.53 -5.67
CA HIS A 197 5.74 -8.36 -4.34
C HIS A 197 5.18 -7.14 -3.59
N ILE A 198 4.87 -6.04 -4.30
CA ILE A 198 4.24 -4.85 -3.70
C ILE A 198 2.77 -5.14 -3.40
N ASN A 199 2.06 -5.80 -4.31
CA ASN A 199 0.68 -6.19 -4.07
C ASN A 199 0.53 -7.11 -2.84
N THR A 200 1.49 -8.01 -2.63
CA THR A 200 1.50 -8.89 -1.46
C THR A 200 1.74 -8.11 -0.15
N ILE A 201 2.58 -7.08 -0.19
CA ILE A 201 2.89 -6.23 0.97
C ILE A 201 1.68 -5.38 1.37
N LEU A 202 0.94 -4.83 0.40
CA LEU A 202 -0.23 -3.97 0.64
C LEU A 202 -1.47 -4.73 1.13
N ASN A 203 -1.48 -6.05 1.04
CA ASN A 203 -2.63 -6.89 1.42
C ASN A 203 -2.45 -7.59 2.79
N ASN A 204 -1.38 -7.29 3.51
CA ASN A 204 -1.18 -7.84 4.84
C ASN A 204 -1.90 -6.99 5.89
N ASP A 205 -2.59 -7.67 6.82
CA ASP A 205 -3.23 -7.09 8.01
C ASP A 205 -4.18 -5.90 7.75
N ASP A 206 -4.85 -5.93 6.59
CA ASP A 206 -5.88 -4.95 6.24
C ASP A 206 -7.13 -5.14 7.08
N PHE A 207 -7.71 -4.04 7.55
CA PHE A 207 -9.00 -4.06 8.23
C PHE A 207 -10.00 -3.07 7.61
N LEU A 208 -11.29 -3.30 7.87
CA LEU A 208 -12.37 -2.41 7.48
C LEU A 208 -13.42 -2.31 8.58
N VAL A 209 -13.79 -1.09 8.92
CA VAL A 209 -14.91 -0.78 9.81
C VAL A 209 -15.90 0.07 9.06
N ILE A 210 -17.19 -0.26 9.15
CA ILE A 210 -18.28 0.65 8.83
C ILE A 210 -19.06 0.94 10.11
N ALA A 211 -19.23 2.21 10.41
CA ALA A 211 -19.94 2.71 11.57
C ALA A 211 -21.07 3.65 11.14
N SER A 212 -22.25 3.45 11.68
CA SER A 212 -23.40 4.34 11.52
C SER A 212 -23.92 4.82 12.88
N ASN A 213 -24.76 5.84 12.87
CA ASN A 213 -25.46 6.27 14.07
C ASN A 213 -26.47 5.23 14.54
N LEU A 214 -26.85 5.29 15.80
CA LEU A 214 -28.07 4.67 16.27
C LEU A 214 -29.28 5.59 15.98
N PRO A 215 -30.49 5.02 15.79
CA PRO A 215 -31.71 5.81 15.72
C PRO A 215 -31.92 6.68 16.99
N GLU A 216 -32.41 7.91 16.84
CA GLU A 216 -32.57 8.86 17.94
C GLU A 216 -33.41 8.31 19.10
N GLU A 217 -34.38 7.44 18.83
CA GLU A 217 -35.25 6.84 19.84
C GLU A 217 -34.52 5.88 20.81
N THR A 218 -33.29 5.45 20.46
CA THR A 218 -32.49 4.49 21.26
C THR A 218 -31.49 5.14 22.21
N LEU A 219 -31.33 6.46 22.16
CA LEU A 219 -30.34 7.20 22.95
C LEU A 219 -30.67 7.31 24.46
N ASP A 220 -31.78 6.71 24.92
CA ASP A 220 -32.07 6.61 26.35
C ASP A 220 -31.21 5.49 26.99
N GLN A 221 -30.17 5.88 27.70
CA GLN A 221 -29.17 4.96 28.30
C GLN A 221 -29.80 3.89 29.19
N ASP A 222 -30.92 4.18 29.85
CA ASP A 222 -31.67 3.22 30.66
C ASP A 222 -32.31 2.12 29.79
N TYR A 223 -32.67 2.43 28.54
CA TYR A 223 -33.25 1.50 27.58
C TYR A 223 -32.24 0.50 27.04
N ILE A 224 -31.02 0.97 26.81
CA ILE A 224 -29.91 0.13 26.28
C ILE A 224 -29.48 -0.93 27.31
N MET A 225 -29.50 -0.60 28.60
CA MET A 225 -29.07 -1.49 29.69
C MET A 225 -30.13 -2.53 30.10
N GLU A 226 -31.42 -2.23 29.95
CA GLU A 226 -32.50 -3.08 30.48
C GLU A 226 -32.99 -4.20 29.53
N ILE A 227 -32.83 -4.07 28.20
CA ILE A 227 -33.54 -4.94 27.22
C ILE A 227 -32.62 -5.90 26.48
N GLY A 228 -31.29 -5.81 26.59
CA GLY A 228 -30.41 -6.55 25.68
C GLY A 228 -30.81 -6.20 24.24
N LEU A 229 -30.23 -5.20 23.68
CA LEU A 229 -30.58 -4.52 22.44
C LEU A 229 -31.09 -5.48 21.34
N ASP A 230 -32.39 -5.51 21.11
CA ASP A 230 -32.94 -6.10 19.90
C ASP A 230 -32.86 -5.08 18.75
N ILE A 231 -31.65 -4.98 18.19
CA ILE A 231 -31.33 -4.09 17.06
C ILE A 231 -32.18 -4.39 15.81
N THR A 232 -32.93 -5.51 15.79
CA THR A 232 -33.74 -5.89 14.63
C THR A 232 -35.09 -5.19 14.58
N ASN A 233 -35.56 -4.61 15.68
CA ASN A 233 -36.86 -3.97 15.80
C ASN A 233 -36.81 -2.43 15.83
N MET A 234 -35.66 -1.83 15.57
CA MET A 234 -35.50 -0.38 15.52
C MET A 234 -35.99 0.21 14.20
N GLU A 235 -36.45 1.46 14.21
CA GLU A 235 -36.76 2.21 13.00
C GLU A 235 -35.47 2.86 12.46
N TYR A 236 -35.05 2.43 11.28
CA TYR A 236 -33.85 2.89 10.59
C TYR A 236 -34.18 3.79 9.39
N GLU A 237 -33.23 4.58 8.94
CA GLU A 237 -33.34 5.52 7.82
C GLU A 237 -33.14 4.86 6.43
N ASP A 238 -33.17 3.53 6.34
CA ASP A 238 -32.89 2.78 5.11
C ASP A 238 -33.75 3.20 3.91
N ASP A 239 -35.02 3.56 4.17
CA ASP A 239 -36.00 3.94 3.13
C ASP A 239 -35.97 5.44 2.77
N ASP A 240 -35.28 6.27 3.55
CA ASP A 240 -35.23 7.72 3.34
C ASP A 240 -34.12 8.18 2.38
N ILE A 241 -33.26 7.25 1.95
CA ILE A 241 -32.06 7.51 1.16
C ILE A 241 -32.15 6.86 -0.22
N ASP A 242 -31.73 7.57 -1.26
CA ASP A 242 -31.46 6.94 -2.56
C ASP A 242 -30.23 6.04 -2.45
N LEU A 243 -30.47 4.74 -2.26
CA LEU A 243 -29.45 3.75 -1.99
C LEU A 243 -28.45 3.61 -3.16
N GLU A 244 -28.89 3.79 -4.42
CA GLU A 244 -27.98 3.69 -5.58
C GLU A 244 -26.99 4.85 -5.58
N GLU A 245 -27.47 6.09 -5.39
CA GLU A 245 -26.62 7.26 -5.28
C GLU A 245 -25.68 7.18 -4.07
N PHE A 246 -26.19 6.70 -2.93
CA PHE A 246 -25.37 6.56 -1.72
C PHE A 246 -24.25 5.52 -1.88
N ILE A 247 -24.51 4.40 -2.53
CA ILE A 247 -23.50 3.39 -2.85
C ILE A 247 -22.41 3.98 -3.75
N GLU A 248 -22.77 4.72 -4.81
CA GLU A 248 -21.78 5.37 -5.69
C GLU A 248 -20.89 6.34 -4.90
N ARG A 249 -21.45 7.08 -3.97
CA ARG A 249 -20.70 8.00 -3.11
C ARG A 249 -19.73 7.28 -2.16
N ILE A 250 -20.12 6.12 -1.61
CA ILE A 250 -19.21 5.27 -0.81
C ILE A 250 -18.09 4.71 -1.69
N GLU A 251 -18.43 4.23 -2.90
CA GLU A 251 -17.42 3.71 -3.83
C GLU A 251 -16.38 4.78 -4.17
N ASP A 252 -16.80 6.01 -4.45
CA ASP A 252 -15.91 7.14 -4.72
C ASP A 252 -15.09 7.54 -3.50
N ALA A 253 -15.71 7.63 -2.32
CA ALA A 253 -15.04 7.99 -1.08
C ALA A 253 -13.93 6.99 -0.71
N VAL A 254 -14.18 5.70 -0.89
CA VAL A 254 -13.19 4.62 -0.67
C VAL A 254 -12.01 4.77 -1.63
N VAL A 255 -12.27 4.99 -2.93
CA VAL A 255 -11.22 5.14 -3.94
C VAL A 255 -10.35 6.35 -3.64
N ILE A 256 -10.96 7.52 -3.43
CA ILE A 256 -10.22 8.77 -3.14
C ILE A 256 -9.36 8.60 -1.87
N SER A 257 -9.92 7.96 -0.83
CA SER A 257 -9.17 7.72 0.40
C SER A 257 -7.99 6.76 0.20
N CYS A 258 -8.12 5.76 -0.68
CA CYS A 258 -7.01 4.90 -1.08
C CYS A 258 -5.95 5.66 -1.88
N GLU A 259 -6.36 6.49 -2.83
CA GLU A 259 -5.44 7.32 -3.63
C GLU A 259 -4.61 8.26 -2.75
N ASP A 260 -5.28 9.00 -1.86
CA ASP A 260 -4.63 9.93 -0.94
C ASP A 260 -3.68 9.20 0.03
N ALA A 261 -4.04 7.98 0.47
CA ALA A 261 -3.18 7.16 1.31
C ALA A 261 -1.91 6.71 0.57
N LEU A 262 -2.04 6.26 -0.67
CA LEU A 262 -0.88 5.88 -1.49
C LEU A 262 0.01 7.09 -1.81
N GLU A 263 -0.59 8.27 -2.04
CA GLU A 263 0.16 9.51 -2.21
C GLU A 263 0.94 9.88 -0.94
N LYS A 264 0.30 9.75 0.23
CA LYS A 264 0.93 10.04 1.51
C LYS A 264 2.16 9.20 1.79
N ILE A 265 2.12 7.90 1.51
CA ILE A 265 3.29 7.03 1.64
C ILE A 265 4.29 7.17 0.48
N ASN A 266 3.98 8.05 -0.48
CA ASN A 266 4.80 8.27 -1.67
C ASN A 266 5.12 6.95 -2.41
N LEU A 267 4.09 6.13 -2.63
CA LEU A 267 4.22 4.85 -3.32
C LEU A 267 4.60 5.08 -4.80
N ASN A 268 5.87 5.38 -5.04
CA ASN A 268 6.43 5.52 -6.38
C ASN A 268 6.96 4.17 -6.87
N ILE A 269 6.19 3.50 -7.71
CA ILE A 269 6.60 2.25 -8.32
C ILE A 269 7.38 2.56 -9.60
N GLY A 270 8.65 2.16 -9.60
CA GLY A 270 9.53 2.30 -10.74
C GLY A 270 9.49 1.11 -11.68
N ILE A 271 10.02 1.29 -12.89
CA ILE A 271 10.14 0.18 -13.85
C ILE A 271 10.99 -0.98 -13.29
N LEU A 272 11.96 -0.70 -12.43
CA LEU A 272 12.81 -1.73 -11.82
C LEU A 272 12.00 -2.67 -10.91
N ASP A 273 10.97 -2.17 -10.23
CA ASP A 273 10.11 -3.00 -9.40
C ASP A 273 9.34 -4.03 -10.24
N TYR A 274 8.88 -3.61 -11.43
CA TYR A 274 8.27 -4.54 -12.39
C TYR A 274 9.26 -5.56 -12.94
N LEU A 275 10.51 -5.16 -13.18
CA LEU A 275 11.54 -6.08 -13.64
C LEU A 275 11.89 -7.12 -12.58
N VAL A 276 12.02 -6.69 -11.33
CA VAL A 276 12.26 -7.58 -10.19
C VAL A 276 11.11 -8.58 -10.01
N SER A 277 9.86 -8.16 -10.19
CA SER A 277 8.71 -9.07 -10.11
C SER A 277 8.68 -10.12 -11.22
N GLU A 278 9.25 -9.83 -12.39
CA GLU A 278 9.47 -10.80 -13.48
C GLU A 278 10.77 -11.61 -13.31
N GLY A 279 11.47 -11.44 -12.19
CA GLY A 279 12.73 -12.12 -11.89
C GLY A 279 13.93 -11.58 -12.67
N ILE A 280 13.85 -10.34 -13.17
CA ILE A 280 14.89 -9.73 -14.00
C ILE A 280 15.71 -8.75 -13.18
N GLN A 281 17.00 -9.00 -13.03
CA GLN A 281 17.94 -8.09 -12.39
C GLN A 281 18.85 -7.41 -13.42
N ILE A 282 19.34 -6.22 -13.10
CA ILE A 282 20.27 -5.49 -13.98
C ILE A 282 21.54 -6.33 -14.24
N GLY A 283 22.04 -7.03 -13.20
CA GLY A 283 23.19 -7.92 -13.33
C GLY A 283 22.99 -9.02 -14.36
N ASP A 284 21.80 -9.61 -14.46
CA ASP A 284 21.50 -10.64 -15.47
C ASP A 284 21.57 -10.07 -16.89
N MET A 285 21.09 -8.84 -17.07
CA MET A 285 21.18 -8.15 -18.36
C MET A 285 22.64 -7.84 -18.74
N VAL A 286 23.47 -7.49 -17.75
CA VAL A 286 24.92 -7.29 -17.97
C VAL A 286 25.59 -8.57 -18.40
N GLU A 287 25.31 -9.70 -17.73
CA GLU A 287 25.87 -11.02 -18.12
C GLU A 287 25.43 -11.43 -19.54
N VAL A 288 24.16 -11.18 -19.89
CA VAL A 288 23.68 -11.39 -21.28
C VAL A 288 24.46 -10.52 -22.26
N GLY A 289 24.66 -9.23 -21.95
CA GLY A 289 25.41 -8.32 -22.82
C GLY A 289 26.85 -8.80 -23.07
N MET A 290 27.51 -9.33 -22.04
CA MET A 290 28.87 -9.85 -22.14
C MET A 290 28.95 -11.17 -22.90
N SER A 291 27.90 -11.99 -22.88
CA SER A 291 27.92 -13.35 -23.43
C SER A 291 28.10 -13.44 -24.95
N LEU A 292 27.70 -12.42 -25.69
CA LEU A 292 27.79 -12.40 -27.18
C LEU A 292 28.90 -11.46 -27.71
N LEU A 293 29.85 -11.07 -26.86
CA LEU A 293 31.02 -10.31 -27.31
C LEU A 293 31.90 -11.16 -28.25
N GLU A 294 32.30 -10.59 -29.38
CA GLU A 294 33.22 -11.19 -30.32
C GLU A 294 34.53 -10.37 -30.36
N ASN A 295 35.65 -11.06 -30.20
CA ASN A 295 36.99 -10.45 -30.25
C ASN A 295 37.29 -9.36 -29.17
N ILE A 296 36.43 -9.25 -28.14
CA ILE A 296 36.60 -8.39 -27.00
C ILE A 296 36.44 -9.25 -25.75
N GLU A 297 37.42 -9.25 -24.86
CA GLU A 297 37.32 -9.96 -23.59
C GLU A 297 36.43 -9.15 -22.63
N PRO A 298 35.46 -9.80 -21.95
CA PRO A 298 34.66 -9.15 -20.90
C PRO A 298 35.59 -8.64 -19.80
N SER A 299 35.50 -7.33 -19.50
CA SER A 299 36.23 -6.71 -18.40
C SER A 299 35.25 -6.11 -17.40
N ASP A 300 35.69 -5.95 -16.15
CA ASP A 300 34.86 -5.32 -15.12
C ASP A 300 34.51 -3.88 -15.49
N GLU A 301 35.42 -3.16 -16.15
CA GLU A 301 35.16 -1.80 -16.64
C GLU A 301 34.03 -1.79 -17.69
N LEU A 302 34.01 -2.78 -18.60
CA LEU A 302 32.96 -2.88 -19.63
C LEU A 302 31.61 -3.27 -19.02
N LYS A 303 31.61 -4.15 -18.00
CA LYS A 303 30.41 -4.49 -17.24
C LYS A 303 29.81 -3.27 -16.56
N GLU A 304 30.64 -2.48 -15.87
CA GLU A 304 30.21 -1.25 -15.20
C GLU A 304 29.67 -0.20 -16.19
N LYS A 305 30.31 -0.04 -17.35
CA LYS A 305 29.80 0.82 -18.42
C LYS A 305 28.45 0.37 -18.93
N LEU A 306 28.26 -0.95 -19.14
CA LEU A 306 26.99 -1.49 -19.59
C LEU A 306 25.89 -1.30 -18.53
N GLU A 307 26.19 -1.55 -17.28
CA GLU A 307 25.25 -1.34 -16.18
C GLU A 307 24.75 0.11 -16.13
N LYS A 308 25.68 1.08 -16.16
CA LYS A 308 25.35 2.51 -16.21
C LYS A 308 24.52 2.88 -17.45
N GLN A 309 24.86 2.32 -18.61
CA GLN A 309 24.13 2.58 -19.83
C GLN A 309 22.72 1.95 -19.81
N LEU A 310 22.56 0.76 -19.22
CA LEU A 310 21.24 0.13 -19.03
C LEU A 310 20.35 1.00 -18.16
N LEU A 311 20.83 1.42 -16.99
CA LEU A 311 20.10 2.31 -16.07
C LEU A 311 19.74 3.65 -16.71
N LYS A 312 20.69 4.26 -17.45
CA LYS A 312 20.46 5.48 -18.21
C LYS A 312 19.38 5.29 -19.28
N SER A 313 19.40 4.17 -19.98
CA SER A 313 18.40 3.88 -21.01
C SER A 313 17.02 3.60 -20.42
N ILE A 314 16.96 2.86 -19.32
CA ILE A 314 15.71 2.59 -18.59
C ILE A 314 15.09 3.88 -18.05
N SER A 315 15.90 4.88 -17.70
CA SER A 315 15.40 6.19 -17.25
C SER A 315 14.87 7.09 -18.38
N ASP A 316 15.10 6.76 -19.65
CA ASP A 316 14.48 7.47 -20.78
C ASP A 316 12.99 7.19 -20.85
N ARG A 317 12.17 8.25 -20.91
CA ARG A 317 10.70 8.14 -20.88
C ARG A 317 10.11 7.27 -21.99
N ASN A 318 10.68 7.34 -23.18
CA ASN A 318 10.16 6.58 -24.32
C ASN A 318 10.51 5.10 -24.19
N ILE A 319 11.73 4.81 -23.72
CA ILE A 319 12.18 3.42 -23.47
C ILE A 319 11.37 2.84 -22.31
N ASN A 320 11.20 3.59 -21.23
CA ASN A 320 10.40 3.18 -20.08
C ASN A 320 8.95 2.85 -20.49
N ALA A 321 8.31 3.71 -21.29
CA ALA A 321 6.97 3.44 -21.82
C ALA A 321 6.88 2.16 -22.66
N LEU A 322 7.89 1.85 -23.45
CA LEU A 322 7.95 0.61 -24.22
C LEU A 322 8.18 -0.61 -23.31
N LEU A 323 9.03 -0.48 -22.30
CA LEU A 323 9.28 -1.55 -21.34
C LEU A 323 8.03 -1.91 -20.55
N ILE A 324 7.33 -0.90 -19.97
CA ILE A 324 6.10 -1.17 -19.21
C ILE A 324 5.00 -1.73 -20.11
N SER A 325 4.90 -1.26 -21.37
CA SER A 325 3.96 -1.82 -22.35
C SER A 325 4.24 -3.29 -22.62
N ALA A 326 5.52 -3.70 -22.73
CA ALA A 326 5.91 -5.08 -22.94
C ALA A 326 5.58 -5.96 -21.71
N VAL A 327 5.85 -5.47 -20.49
CA VAL A 327 5.49 -6.18 -19.25
C VAL A 327 3.98 -6.43 -19.19
N ARG A 328 3.17 -5.40 -19.44
CA ARG A 328 1.69 -5.51 -19.44
C ARG A 328 1.18 -6.46 -20.51
N LEU A 329 1.69 -6.34 -21.72
CA LEU A 329 1.29 -7.23 -22.81
C LEU A 329 1.64 -8.69 -22.51
N GLU A 330 2.84 -8.96 -21.99
CA GLU A 330 3.24 -10.32 -21.61
C GLU A 330 2.33 -10.88 -20.52
N GLU A 331 1.99 -10.06 -19.50
CA GLU A 331 1.09 -10.45 -18.41
C GLU A 331 -0.31 -10.78 -18.93
N ASP A 332 -0.88 -9.93 -19.79
CA ASP A 332 -2.21 -10.13 -20.37
C ASP A 332 -2.28 -11.40 -21.22
N LEU A 333 -1.21 -11.67 -21.98
CA LEU A 333 -1.10 -12.89 -22.77
C LEU A 333 -0.95 -14.14 -21.89
N LYS A 334 -0.10 -14.11 -20.87
CA LYS A 334 0.05 -15.23 -19.91
C LYS A 334 -1.26 -15.56 -19.19
N LYS A 335 -2.05 -14.54 -18.85
CA LYS A 335 -3.35 -14.68 -18.16
C LYS A 335 -4.52 -14.96 -19.11
N GLY A 336 -4.29 -15.02 -20.44
CA GLY A 336 -5.35 -15.23 -21.43
C GLY A 336 -6.43 -14.15 -21.43
N ARG A 337 -6.08 -12.90 -21.06
CA ARG A 337 -7.04 -11.79 -20.99
C ARG A 337 -7.48 -11.28 -22.36
N VAL A 338 -6.69 -11.55 -23.40
CA VAL A 338 -7.00 -11.14 -24.78
C VAL A 338 -7.47 -12.37 -25.56
N ARG A 339 -8.77 -12.46 -25.78
CA ARG A 339 -9.44 -13.63 -26.37
C ARG A 339 -8.94 -13.97 -27.79
N GLU A 340 -8.59 -12.94 -28.56
CA GLU A 340 -8.16 -13.05 -29.96
C GLU A 340 -6.69 -13.49 -30.10
N ILE A 341 -5.94 -13.57 -29.00
CA ILE A 341 -4.52 -13.91 -28.99
C ILE A 341 -4.30 -15.15 -28.12
N ASP A 342 -4.13 -16.30 -28.73
CA ASP A 342 -3.70 -17.51 -28.04
C ASP A 342 -2.20 -17.72 -28.24
N ILE A 343 -1.41 -17.55 -27.17
CA ILE A 343 0.04 -17.76 -27.20
C ILE A 343 0.45 -19.24 -27.43
N ASN A 344 -0.48 -20.17 -27.23
CA ASN A 344 -0.27 -21.59 -27.43
C ASN A 344 -0.53 -22.02 -28.89
N GLU A 345 -1.31 -21.26 -29.64
CA GLU A 345 -1.40 -21.41 -31.09
C GLU A 345 -0.09 -20.92 -31.65
N LYS A 346 0.68 -21.81 -32.28
CA LYS A 346 1.94 -21.43 -32.96
C LYS A 346 1.63 -20.41 -34.06
N PRO A 347 1.70 -19.10 -33.78
CA PRO A 347 1.56 -18.11 -34.81
C PRO A 347 2.82 -18.23 -35.67
N ILE A 348 2.62 -18.28 -36.96
CA ILE A 348 3.74 -18.31 -37.90
C ILE A 348 4.59 -17.04 -37.77
N HIS A 349 3.96 -15.93 -37.31
CA HIS A 349 4.64 -14.67 -37.00
C HIS A 349 3.82 -13.86 -35.99
N PHE A 350 4.31 -13.69 -34.78
CA PHE A 350 3.77 -12.74 -33.78
C PHE A 350 4.68 -11.51 -33.75
N TYR A 351 4.42 -10.55 -34.63
CA TYR A 351 5.25 -9.36 -34.85
C TYR A 351 5.46 -8.44 -33.62
N PRO A 352 4.51 -8.29 -32.69
CA PRO A 352 4.68 -7.34 -31.57
C PRO A 352 5.92 -7.62 -30.73
N ASP A 353 6.33 -8.86 -30.56
CA ASP A 353 7.50 -9.23 -29.78
C ASP A 353 8.81 -8.68 -30.36
N GLU A 354 9.01 -8.79 -31.68
CA GLU A 354 10.19 -8.25 -32.35
C GLU A 354 10.12 -6.71 -32.50
N LEU A 355 8.92 -6.14 -32.70
CA LEU A 355 8.76 -4.71 -32.92
C LEU A 355 9.16 -3.87 -31.72
N VAL A 356 8.76 -4.28 -30.49
CA VAL A 356 9.10 -3.54 -29.26
C VAL A 356 10.61 -3.58 -29.05
N GLY A 357 11.25 -4.76 -29.15
CA GLY A 357 12.70 -4.88 -29.00
C GLY A 357 13.47 -4.06 -30.03
N ALA A 358 13.05 -4.13 -31.30
CA ALA A 358 13.66 -3.33 -32.36
C ALA A 358 13.48 -1.81 -32.15
N ALA A 359 12.31 -1.37 -31.69
CA ALA A 359 12.05 0.03 -31.37
C ALA A 359 12.98 0.54 -30.25
N ILE A 360 13.16 -0.23 -29.18
CA ILE A 360 14.06 0.11 -28.08
C ILE A 360 15.51 0.15 -28.56
N ALA A 361 15.97 -0.86 -29.27
CA ALA A 361 17.34 -0.90 -29.80
C ALA A 361 17.62 0.32 -30.71
N ASN A 362 16.68 0.63 -31.60
CA ASN A 362 16.80 1.79 -32.50
C ASN A 362 16.76 3.14 -31.75
N GLN A 363 15.97 3.25 -30.69
CA GLN A 363 15.91 4.45 -29.86
C GLN A 363 17.23 4.73 -29.13
N ILE A 364 17.94 3.67 -28.70
CA ILE A 364 19.19 3.80 -27.93
C ILE A 364 20.38 4.11 -28.84
N ALA A 365 20.57 3.34 -29.92
CA ALA A 365 21.78 3.42 -30.74
C ALA A 365 21.51 3.37 -32.26
N GLY A 366 20.29 3.72 -32.67
CA GLY A 366 19.92 3.80 -34.07
C GLY A 366 19.89 2.46 -34.77
N THR A 367 19.89 2.51 -36.11
CA THR A 367 19.75 1.30 -36.97
C THR A 367 20.87 0.27 -36.82
N LYS A 368 22.04 0.69 -36.36
CA LYS A 368 23.16 -0.23 -36.11
C LYS A 368 22.84 -1.23 -34.99
N ALA A 369 22.12 -0.80 -33.96
CA ALA A 369 21.71 -1.67 -32.87
C ALA A 369 20.78 -2.80 -33.32
N LEU A 370 20.07 -2.66 -34.46
CA LEU A 370 19.18 -3.69 -34.97
C LEU A 370 19.93 -4.96 -35.41
N LEU A 371 21.20 -4.84 -35.81
CA LEU A 371 22.02 -6.01 -36.16
C LEU A 371 22.36 -6.81 -34.90
N ASN A 372 22.75 -6.14 -33.84
CA ASN A 372 23.00 -6.76 -32.55
C ASN A 372 21.70 -7.31 -31.93
N PHE A 373 20.59 -6.57 -32.01
CA PHE A 373 19.29 -7.06 -31.57
C PHE A 373 18.93 -8.42 -32.14
N ARG A 374 19.10 -8.61 -33.47
CA ARG A 374 18.83 -9.91 -34.13
C ARG A 374 19.66 -11.04 -33.54
N ARG A 375 20.91 -10.78 -33.12
CA ARG A 375 21.76 -11.80 -32.49
C ARG A 375 21.22 -12.21 -31.13
N TYR A 376 20.95 -11.25 -30.25
CA TYR A 376 20.41 -11.52 -28.91
C TYR A 376 19.02 -12.17 -28.98
N SER A 377 18.14 -11.70 -29.86
CA SER A 377 16.82 -12.27 -30.09
C SER A 377 16.86 -13.71 -30.58
N LYS A 378 17.84 -14.06 -31.39
CA LYS A 378 18.00 -15.43 -31.95
C LYS A 378 18.67 -16.40 -30.99
N GLU A 379 19.76 -15.96 -30.35
CA GLU A 379 20.56 -16.81 -29.45
C GLU A 379 19.95 -16.95 -28.07
N LYS A 380 19.20 -15.93 -27.61
CA LYS A 380 18.55 -15.87 -26.31
C LYS A 380 19.42 -16.30 -25.13
N PRO A 381 20.61 -15.71 -24.95
CA PRO A 381 21.51 -16.12 -23.89
C PRO A 381 21.00 -15.78 -22.52
N GLY A 382 21.41 -16.55 -21.49
CA GLY A 382 21.15 -16.29 -20.10
C GLY A 382 19.64 -16.17 -19.78
N ILE A 383 19.26 -15.13 -19.06
CA ILE A 383 17.88 -14.89 -18.63
C ILE A 383 16.89 -14.77 -19.80
N LEU A 384 17.32 -14.31 -20.98
CA LEU A 384 16.44 -14.17 -22.15
C LEU A 384 15.76 -15.48 -22.55
N TYR A 385 16.41 -16.63 -22.30
CA TYR A 385 15.84 -17.94 -22.61
C TYR A 385 14.62 -18.30 -21.76
N GLY A 386 14.61 -17.83 -20.49
CA GLY A 386 13.54 -18.10 -19.52
C GLY A 386 12.35 -17.15 -19.60
N LEU A 387 12.50 -16.04 -20.31
CA LEU A 387 11.44 -15.04 -20.45
C LEU A 387 10.42 -15.43 -21.52
N GLY A 388 9.20 -14.91 -21.37
CA GLY A 388 8.19 -15.03 -22.41
C GLY A 388 8.58 -14.27 -23.69
N PRO A 389 7.85 -14.50 -24.80
CA PRO A 389 8.28 -14.02 -26.12
C PRO A 389 8.41 -12.51 -26.20
N ILE A 390 7.50 -11.76 -25.58
CA ILE A 390 7.52 -10.29 -25.60
C ILE A 390 8.71 -9.76 -24.82
N LEU A 391 8.86 -10.18 -23.55
CA LEU A 391 9.94 -9.72 -22.69
C LEU A 391 11.31 -10.15 -23.19
N SER A 392 11.45 -11.37 -23.67
CA SER A 392 12.70 -11.88 -24.24
C SER A 392 13.25 -10.97 -25.35
N ASN A 393 12.41 -10.60 -26.32
CA ASN A 393 12.80 -9.72 -27.40
C ASN A 393 12.95 -8.25 -26.97
N THR A 394 12.11 -7.80 -26.06
CA THR A 394 12.21 -6.45 -25.49
C THR A 394 13.55 -6.22 -24.82
N PHE A 395 13.99 -7.15 -23.96
CA PHE A 395 15.28 -7.06 -23.29
C PHE A 395 16.46 -7.34 -24.21
N ALA A 396 16.30 -8.21 -25.20
CA ALA A 396 17.30 -8.35 -26.26
C ALA A 396 17.54 -7.01 -26.98
N GLY A 397 16.47 -6.25 -27.25
CA GLY A 397 16.58 -4.91 -27.83
C GLY A 397 17.26 -3.89 -26.92
N LEU A 398 16.91 -3.86 -25.63
CA LEU A 398 17.53 -2.99 -24.64
C LEU A 398 19.04 -3.25 -24.52
N ILE A 399 19.41 -4.53 -24.32
CA ILE A 399 20.81 -4.92 -24.17
C ILE A 399 21.59 -4.64 -25.45
N ALA A 400 21.04 -4.99 -26.62
CA ALA A 400 21.69 -4.74 -27.91
C ALA A 400 21.93 -3.24 -28.17
N GLY A 401 20.94 -2.41 -27.84
CA GLY A 401 21.06 -0.96 -27.94
C GLY A 401 22.17 -0.42 -27.03
N CYS A 402 22.17 -0.81 -25.77
CA CYS A 402 23.17 -0.40 -24.80
C CYS A 402 24.58 -0.87 -25.17
N MET A 403 24.73 -2.16 -25.58
CA MET A 403 26.01 -2.69 -26.04
C MET A 403 26.55 -1.94 -27.26
N THR A 404 25.66 -1.65 -28.24
CA THR A 404 26.07 -0.89 -29.43
C THR A 404 26.56 0.50 -29.04
N ASN A 405 25.86 1.19 -28.12
CA ASN A 405 26.21 2.52 -27.70
C ASN A 405 27.59 2.57 -27.00
N ILE A 406 27.84 1.68 -26.03
CA ILE A 406 29.11 1.68 -25.27
C ILE A 406 30.32 1.18 -26.09
N LEU A 407 30.12 0.45 -27.16
CA LEU A 407 31.20 -0.02 -28.02
C LEU A 407 31.54 0.98 -29.16
N GLU A 408 30.69 1.99 -29.37
CA GLU A 408 30.93 3.07 -30.33
C GLU A 408 31.51 4.35 -29.66
N GLU A 409 31.42 4.48 -28.35
CA GLU A 409 32.10 5.50 -27.56
C GLU A 409 33.60 5.19 -27.39
#